data_acb794af3c8820807956a1001bb29b06
#
_entry.id   acb794af3c8820807956a1001bb29b06
#
_cell.length_a   1.000
_cell.length_b   1.000
_cell.length_c   1.000
_cell.angle_alpha   90.00
_cell.angle_beta   90.00
_cell.angle_gamma   90.00
#
_symmetry.space_group_name_H-M   'P 1'
#
loop_
_entity.id
_entity.type
_entity.pdbx_description
1 polymer ?
#
loop_
_entity_poly.entity_id
_entity_poly.type
_entity_poly.pdbx_seq_one_letter_code
_entity_poly.pdbx_strand_id
1 'polypeptide(L)'
;ERPLVLDADALNLAAEGLFDLRALAKSRPILSTPHAGEMSRLLGESKSNIIDDRLAALREAVRRFEHCFLLKGTPSLILNAGRGILVGSQGTSDLAVGGMGDSLTGVCGALLAQGLGVMEAGALSLYLTGRAANLAARGASLTPTDVIQWIPDVLVERGAGISELGLPFVSYDADAAR
;
A
#
# COMPACT_ATOMS: atom_id res chain seq x y z
N GLU A 1 16.27 3.20 14.60
CA GLU A 1 16.23 4.07 13.41
C GLU A 1 14.78 4.29 12.97
N ARG A 2 14.51 5.45 12.31
CA ARG A 2 13.14 5.80 11.92
C ARG A 2 12.69 4.98 10.71
N PRO A 3 11.43 4.51 10.66
CA PRO A 3 10.90 3.83 9.49
C PRO A 3 10.84 4.76 8.27
N LEU A 4 10.83 4.18 7.06
CA LEU A 4 10.70 4.91 5.80
C LEU A 4 9.49 4.43 5.01
N VAL A 5 8.85 5.37 4.29
CA VAL A 5 7.98 5.06 3.15
C VAL A 5 8.74 5.42 1.87
N LEU A 6 8.76 4.51 0.91
CA LEU A 6 9.38 4.72 -0.40
C LEU A 6 8.32 4.58 -1.50
N ASP A 7 8.18 5.62 -2.31
CA ASP A 7 7.22 5.67 -3.41
C ASP A 7 7.82 6.39 -4.63
N ALA A 8 7.17 6.30 -5.75
CA ALA A 8 7.45 7.08 -6.96
C ALA A 8 8.95 7.08 -7.35
N ASP A 9 9.58 8.25 -7.41
CA ASP A 9 10.96 8.40 -7.85
C ASP A 9 11.96 7.69 -6.95
N ALA A 10 11.70 7.54 -5.66
CA ALA A 10 12.58 6.77 -4.79
C ALA A 10 12.66 5.29 -5.25
N LEU A 11 11.55 4.70 -5.70
CA LEU A 11 11.52 3.34 -6.23
C LEU A 11 12.19 3.25 -7.61
N ASN A 12 12.04 4.28 -8.45
CA ASN A 12 12.72 4.37 -9.74
C ASN A 12 14.24 4.43 -9.57
N LEU A 13 14.73 5.29 -8.68
CA LEU A 13 16.16 5.43 -8.37
C LEU A 13 16.75 4.13 -7.80
N ALA A 14 15.98 3.42 -6.98
CA ALA A 14 16.38 2.08 -6.51
C ALA A 14 16.47 1.07 -7.66
N ALA A 15 15.51 1.08 -8.59
CA ALA A 15 15.54 0.21 -9.78
C ALA A 15 16.71 0.51 -10.70
N GLU A 16 17.16 1.77 -10.78
CA GLU A 16 18.34 2.21 -11.50
C GLU A 16 19.67 1.89 -10.77
N GLY A 17 19.59 1.35 -9.55
CA GLY A 17 20.76 0.96 -8.77
C GLY A 17 21.47 2.09 -8.03
N LEU A 18 20.84 3.28 -7.87
CA LEU A 18 21.42 4.40 -7.13
C LEU A 18 21.57 4.09 -5.63
N PHE A 19 20.79 3.18 -5.10
CA PHE A 19 20.95 2.63 -3.75
C PHE A 19 20.36 1.21 -3.65
N ASP A 20 20.84 0.44 -2.68
CA ASP A 20 20.43 -0.93 -2.44
C ASP A 20 19.29 -0.98 -1.42
N LEU A 21 18.07 -1.31 -1.89
CA LEU A 21 16.88 -1.46 -1.04
C LEU A 21 17.04 -2.51 0.05
N ARG A 22 17.69 -3.64 -0.27
CA ARG A 22 17.90 -4.73 0.69
C ARG A 22 18.88 -4.33 1.78
N ALA A 23 19.95 -3.66 1.42
CA ALA A 23 20.91 -3.11 2.39
C ALA A 23 20.24 -2.07 3.29
N LEU A 24 19.40 -1.19 2.72
CA LEU A 24 18.65 -0.19 3.46
C LEU A 24 17.65 -0.83 4.43
N ALA A 25 16.97 -1.90 4.02
CA ALA A 25 16.00 -2.65 4.84
C ALA A 25 16.64 -3.31 6.08
N LYS A 26 17.93 -3.64 6.03
CA LYS A 26 18.66 -4.16 7.19
C LYS A 26 18.90 -3.11 8.27
N SER A 27 18.87 -1.83 7.90
CA SER A 27 19.14 -0.73 8.82
C SER A 27 17.88 -0.14 9.45
N ARG A 28 16.72 -0.29 8.81
CA ARG A 28 15.45 0.30 9.27
C ARG A 28 14.22 -0.35 8.65
N PRO A 29 13.04 -0.29 9.30
CA PRO A 29 11.79 -0.73 8.68
C PRO A 29 11.44 0.10 7.45
N ILE A 30 11.04 -0.57 6.35
CA ILE A 30 10.66 0.09 5.09
C ILE A 30 9.28 -0.40 4.66
N LEU A 31 8.45 0.54 4.20
CA LEU A 31 7.24 0.29 3.43
C LEU A 31 7.42 0.87 2.02
N SER A 32 7.50 0.02 1.02
CA SER A 32 7.48 0.42 -0.39
C SER A 32 6.07 0.34 -0.96
N THR A 33 5.65 1.36 -1.72
CA THR A 33 4.27 1.48 -2.23
C THR A 33 4.19 1.51 -3.75
N PRO A 34 4.82 0.54 -4.48
CA PRO A 34 4.84 0.56 -5.93
C PRO A 34 3.45 0.36 -6.56
N HIS A 35 3.20 1.03 -7.68
CA HIS A 35 2.23 0.57 -8.67
C HIS A 35 2.87 -0.46 -9.61
N ALA A 36 2.08 -1.10 -10.49
CA ALA A 36 2.59 -2.16 -11.36
C ALA A 36 3.78 -1.74 -12.25
N GLY A 37 3.82 -0.48 -12.69
CA GLY A 37 4.94 0.03 -13.49
C GLY A 37 6.24 0.22 -12.69
N GLU A 38 6.17 0.66 -11.44
CA GLU A 38 7.32 0.76 -10.53
C GLU A 38 7.80 -0.63 -10.13
N MET A 39 6.88 -1.55 -9.82
CA MET A 39 7.20 -2.95 -9.52
C MET A 39 7.91 -3.62 -10.71
N SER A 40 7.44 -3.38 -11.92
CA SER A 40 8.06 -3.85 -13.17
C SER A 40 9.52 -3.43 -13.27
N ARG A 41 9.84 -2.16 -13.01
CA ARG A 41 11.22 -1.65 -13.00
C ARG A 41 12.07 -2.26 -11.90
N LEU A 42 11.53 -2.38 -10.69
CA LEU A 42 12.23 -2.99 -9.54
C LEU A 42 12.59 -4.45 -9.77
N LEU A 43 11.68 -5.22 -10.37
CA LEU A 43 11.90 -6.65 -10.62
C LEU A 43 12.64 -6.93 -11.93
N GLY A 44 12.68 -5.96 -12.87
CA GLY A 44 13.22 -6.16 -14.21
C GLY A 44 12.31 -7.00 -15.10
N GLU A 45 11.00 -6.97 -14.86
CA GLU A 45 9.98 -7.73 -15.58
C GLU A 45 9.09 -6.81 -16.43
N SER A 46 8.31 -7.39 -17.36
CA SER A 46 7.32 -6.62 -18.10
C SER A 46 6.17 -6.20 -17.18
N LYS A 47 5.58 -5.03 -17.45
CA LYS A 47 4.39 -4.56 -16.71
C LYS A 47 3.20 -5.52 -16.87
N SER A 48 3.06 -6.20 -18.02
CA SER A 48 2.04 -7.22 -18.23
C SER A 48 2.19 -8.39 -17.26
N ASN A 49 3.41 -8.94 -17.10
CA ASN A 49 3.66 -10.02 -16.14
C ASN A 49 3.26 -9.64 -14.72
N ILE A 50 3.57 -8.40 -14.30
CA ILE A 50 3.18 -7.90 -12.98
C ILE A 50 1.65 -7.85 -12.84
N ILE A 51 0.93 -7.44 -13.89
CA ILE A 51 -0.54 -7.33 -13.86
C ILE A 51 -1.19 -8.72 -13.87
N ASP A 52 -0.64 -9.66 -14.66
CA ASP A 52 -1.18 -11.00 -14.85
C ASP A 52 -1.05 -11.86 -13.57
N ASP A 53 0.07 -11.71 -12.84
CA ASP A 53 0.25 -12.38 -11.54
C ASP A 53 0.82 -11.42 -10.48
N ARG A 54 -0.06 -10.61 -9.92
CA ARG A 54 0.29 -9.62 -8.90
C ARG A 54 0.74 -10.25 -7.58
N LEU A 55 0.24 -11.45 -7.28
CA LEU A 55 0.63 -12.18 -6.06
C LEU A 55 2.06 -12.69 -6.18
N ALA A 56 2.42 -13.30 -7.32
CA ALA A 56 3.79 -13.74 -7.56
C ALA A 56 4.77 -12.57 -7.55
N ALA A 57 4.43 -11.46 -8.23
CA ALA A 57 5.25 -10.24 -8.24
C ALA A 57 5.48 -9.69 -6.84
N LEU A 58 4.45 -9.64 -5.99
CA LEU A 58 4.56 -9.17 -4.61
C LEU A 58 5.46 -10.08 -3.76
N ARG A 59 5.28 -11.40 -3.88
CA ARG A 59 6.13 -12.39 -3.19
C ARG A 59 7.60 -12.27 -3.61
N GLU A 60 7.85 -12.14 -4.91
CA GLU A 60 9.20 -11.97 -5.44
C GLU A 60 9.87 -10.69 -4.93
N ALA A 61 9.13 -9.57 -4.88
CA ALA A 61 9.64 -8.32 -4.33
C ALA A 61 10.04 -8.46 -2.87
N VAL A 62 9.18 -9.06 -2.02
CA VAL A 62 9.49 -9.30 -0.60
C VAL A 62 10.65 -10.26 -0.44
N ARG A 63 10.71 -11.35 -1.23
CA ARG A 63 11.84 -12.29 -1.21
C ARG A 63 13.17 -11.63 -1.59
N ARG A 64 13.16 -10.76 -2.60
CA ARG A 64 14.36 -10.12 -3.14
C ARG A 64 14.88 -9.00 -2.25
N PHE A 65 13.98 -8.16 -1.73
CA PHE A 65 14.35 -6.93 -1.02
C PHE A 65 14.18 -7.01 0.50
N GLU A 66 13.55 -8.07 1.03
CA GLU A 66 13.44 -8.40 2.46
C GLU A 66 12.75 -7.31 3.30
N HIS A 67 11.75 -6.59 2.74
CA HIS A 67 10.95 -5.61 3.48
C HIS A 67 9.48 -5.60 3.02
N CYS A 68 8.66 -4.74 3.65
CA CYS A 68 7.23 -4.66 3.38
C CYS A 68 6.94 -3.94 2.05
N PHE A 69 6.08 -4.56 1.23
CA PHE A 69 5.55 -3.98 0.00
C PHE A 69 4.04 -3.85 0.04
N LEU A 70 3.54 -2.70 -0.41
CA LEU A 70 2.14 -2.43 -0.74
C LEU A 70 2.07 -2.23 -2.25
N LEU A 71 1.64 -3.26 -2.99
CA LEU A 71 1.43 -3.17 -4.44
C LEU A 71 0.09 -2.51 -4.74
N LYS A 72 0.14 -1.25 -5.17
CA LYS A 72 -1.04 -0.44 -5.53
C LYS A 72 -1.80 -1.05 -6.71
N GLY A 73 -3.13 -1.01 -6.66
CA GLY A 73 -4.01 -1.49 -7.74
C GLY A 73 -5.37 -1.95 -7.21
N THR A 74 -6.14 -2.62 -8.05
CA THR A 74 -7.47 -3.13 -7.71
C THR A 74 -7.50 -4.65 -7.77
N PRO A 75 -7.53 -5.32 -6.60
CA PRO A 75 -7.33 -4.79 -5.25
C PRO A 75 -5.86 -4.43 -4.97
N SER A 76 -5.59 -3.56 -3.98
CA SER A 76 -4.23 -3.39 -3.46
C SER A 76 -3.82 -4.56 -2.59
N LEU A 77 -2.54 -4.93 -2.64
CA LEU A 77 -2.00 -6.09 -1.92
C LEU A 77 -0.85 -5.65 -1.02
N ILE A 78 -0.79 -6.20 0.20
CA ILE A 78 0.31 -5.93 1.14
C ILE A 78 0.93 -7.24 1.58
N LEU A 79 2.25 -7.28 1.61
CA LEU A 79 3.02 -8.40 2.14
C LEU A 79 4.27 -7.90 2.87
N ASN A 80 4.55 -8.52 3.99
CA ASN A 80 5.82 -8.42 4.69
C ASN A 80 6.39 -9.82 4.93
N ALA A 81 7.70 -9.94 5.03
CA ALA A 81 8.35 -11.23 5.25
C ALA A 81 7.79 -11.96 6.49
N GLY A 82 7.48 -13.25 6.34
CA GLY A 82 6.94 -14.08 7.41
C GLY A 82 5.49 -13.77 7.82
N ARG A 83 4.75 -13.01 7.01
CA ARG A 83 3.32 -12.66 7.26
C ARG A 83 2.44 -13.11 6.11
N GLY A 84 1.15 -13.28 6.37
CA GLY A 84 0.14 -13.50 5.32
C GLY A 84 -0.07 -12.26 4.45
N ILE A 85 -0.59 -12.45 3.24
CA ILE A 85 -0.93 -11.36 2.33
C ILE A 85 -2.25 -10.73 2.78
N LEU A 86 -2.29 -9.41 2.88
CA LEU A 86 -3.52 -8.65 3.06
C LEU A 86 -3.99 -8.12 1.71
N VAL A 87 -5.28 -8.30 1.45
CA VAL A 87 -5.96 -7.82 0.24
C VAL A 87 -6.90 -6.69 0.65
N GLY A 88 -6.65 -5.48 0.17
CA GLY A 88 -7.49 -4.32 0.47
C GLY A 88 -8.86 -4.44 -0.20
N SER A 89 -9.94 -4.30 0.57
CA SER A 89 -11.32 -4.40 0.09
C SER A 89 -12.05 -3.05 -0.02
N GLN A 90 -11.41 -1.97 0.44
CA GLN A 90 -11.99 -0.63 0.42
C GLN A 90 -11.50 0.19 -0.77
N GLY A 91 -12.34 1.12 -1.21
CA GLY A 91 -12.06 2.00 -2.34
C GLY A 91 -12.71 1.52 -3.64
N THR A 92 -12.79 2.44 -4.57
CA THR A 92 -13.36 2.24 -5.91
C THR A 92 -12.33 2.56 -6.99
N SER A 93 -12.67 2.34 -8.25
CA SER A 93 -11.87 2.79 -9.40
C SER A 93 -11.65 4.31 -9.44
N ASP A 94 -12.46 5.08 -8.72
CA ASP A 94 -12.34 6.55 -8.63
C ASP A 94 -11.03 6.99 -7.96
N LEU A 95 -10.38 6.09 -7.20
CA LEU A 95 -9.04 6.32 -6.65
C LEU A 95 -7.92 6.28 -7.71
N ALA A 96 -8.21 5.93 -8.96
CA ALA A 96 -7.23 5.90 -10.04
C ALA A 96 -6.98 7.29 -10.66
N VAL A 97 -6.75 8.28 -9.80
CA VAL A 97 -6.49 9.68 -10.16
C VAL A 97 -5.08 10.08 -9.74
N GLY A 98 -4.43 10.95 -10.52
CA GLY A 98 -3.10 11.49 -10.18
C GLY A 98 -3.08 12.14 -8.79
N GLY A 99 -2.01 11.90 -8.01
CA GLY A 99 -1.85 12.39 -6.63
C GLY A 99 -2.48 11.52 -5.53
N MET A 100 -3.27 10.50 -5.86
CA MET A 100 -3.79 9.56 -4.86
C MET A 100 -2.67 8.73 -4.21
N GLY A 101 -1.63 8.40 -4.97
CA GLY A 101 -0.41 7.75 -4.46
C GLY A 101 0.25 8.61 -3.38
N ASP A 102 0.39 9.91 -3.63
CA ASP A 102 1.00 10.85 -2.68
C ASP A 102 0.19 10.96 -1.39
N SER A 103 -1.14 11.01 -1.51
CA SER A 103 -2.04 10.98 -0.35
C SER A 103 -1.87 9.70 0.48
N LEU A 104 -1.85 8.53 -0.18
CA LEU A 104 -1.63 7.25 0.47
C LEU A 104 -0.27 7.22 1.17
N THR A 105 0.79 7.66 0.50
CA THR A 105 2.16 7.72 1.03
C THR A 105 2.23 8.66 2.25
N GLY A 106 1.57 9.80 2.19
CA GLY A 106 1.46 10.74 3.32
C GLY A 106 0.78 10.12 4.54
N VAL A 107 -0.33 9.41 4.33
CA VAL A 107 -1.04 8.70 5.42
C VAL A 107 -0.17 7.58 6.00
N CYS A 108 0.52 6.80 5.15
CA CYS A 108 1.48 5.78 5.61
C CYS A 108 2.57 6.42 6.51
N GLY A 109 3.16 7.52 6.06
CA GLY A 109 4.18 8.24 6.83
C GLY A 109 3.68 8.75 8.18
N ALA A 110 2.46 9.30 8.21
CA ALA A 110 1.84 9.78 9.45
C ALA A 110 1.59 8.63 10.45
N LEU A 111 1.12 7.48 9.98
CA LEU A 111 0.88 6.30 10.83
C LEU A 111 2.19 5.68 11.35
N LEU A 112 3.22 5.61 10.51
CA LEU A 112 4.55 5.17 10.93
C LEU A 112 5.15 6.12 11.98
N ALA A 113 4.95 7.43 11.82
CA ALA A 113 5.39 8.42 12.81
C ALA A 113 4.68 8.29 14.15
N GLN A 114 3.47 7.73 14.18
CA GLN A 114 2.71 7.39 15.38
C GLN A 114 3.12 6.03 15.99
N GLY A 115 4.07 5.32 15.39
CA GLY A 115 4.63 4.08 15.93
C GLY A 115 3.98 2.80 15.43
N LEU A 116 3.11 2.84 14.41
CA LEU A 116 2.59 1.63 13.80
C LEU A 116 3.70 0.85 13.07
N GLY A 117 3.60 -0.47 13.03
CA GLY A 117 4.43 -1.30 12.18
C GLY A 117 4.18 -1.03 10.69
N VAL A 118 5.15 -1.36 9.84
CA VAL A 118 5.07 -1.03 8.39
C VAL A 118 3.88 -1.69 7.69
N MET A 119 3.53 -2.93 8.05
CA MET A 119 2.40 -3.63 7.44
C MET A 119 1.06 -3.06 7.94
N GLU A 120 0.96 -2.80 9.23
CA GLU A 120 -0.21 -2.22 9.87
C GLU A 120 -0.46 -0.78 9.37
N ALA A 121 0.59 0.02 9.22
CA ALA A 121 0.49 1.36 8.64
C ALA A 121 0.01 1.33 7.19
N GLY A 122 0.57 0.44 6.36
CA GLY A 122 0.11 0.25 4.98
C GLY A 122 -1.35 -0.19 4.91
N ALA A 123 -1.74 -1.17 5.73
CA ALA A 123 -3.11 -1.67 5.78
C ALA A 123 -4.11 -0.59 6.22
N LEU A 124 -3.82 0.08 7.33
CA LEU A 124 -4.69 1.14 7.82
C LEU A 124 -4.78 2.32 6.83
N SER A 125 -3.69 2.66 6.15
CA SER A 125 -3.70 3.71 5.11
C SER A 125 -4.63 3.36 3.96
N LEU A 126 -4.60 2.12 3.45
CA LEU A 126 -5.53 1.66 2.41
C LEU A 126 -6.99 1.73 2.89
N TYR A 127 -7.24 1.32 4.13
CA TYR A 127 -8.58 1.40 4.70
C TYR A 127 -9.06 2.85 4.79
N LEU A 128 -8.26 3.73 5.39
CA LEU A 128 -8.63 5.14 5.61
C LEU A 128 -8.88 5.86 4.28
N THR A 129 -7.96 5.75 3.33
CA THR A 129 -8.10 6.42 2.03
C THR A 129 -9.22 5.83 1.19
N GLY A 130 -9.40 4.50 1.18
CA GLY A 130 -10.48 3.84 0.47
C GLY A 130 -11.86 4.18 1.04
N ARG A 131 -12.00 4.15 2.39
CA ARG A 131 -13.26 4.51 3.05
C ARG A 131 -13.58 5.99 2.91
N ALA A 132 -12.59 6.87 3.01
CA ALA A 132 -12.75 8.30 2.79
C ALA A 132 -13.24 8.60 1.36
N ALA A 133 -12.71 7.91 0.35
CA ALA A 133 -13.20 8.02 -1.03
C ALA A 133 -14.67 7.61 -1.15
N ASN A 134 -15.07 6.51 -0.48
CA ASN A 134 -16.45 6.06 -0.46
C ASN A 134 -17.39 7.09 0.22
N LEU A 135 -16.96 7.69 1.34
CA LEU A 135 -17.73 8.73 2.05
C LEU A 135 -17.84 10.03 1.25
N ALA A 136 -16.77 10.42 0.55
CA ALA A 136 -16.77 11.60 -0.31
C ALA A 136 -17.79 11.49 -1.44
N ALA A 137 -18.09 10.29 -1.93
CA ALA A 137 -19.11 9.96 -2.93
C ALA A 137 -19.05 10.86 -4.19
N ARG A 138 -17.82 11.18 -4.66
CA ARG A 138 -17.60 12.11 -5.78
C ARG A 138 -17.57 11.42 -7.15
N GLY A 139 -17.51 10.07 -7.20
CA GLY A 139 -17.36 9.33 -8.45
C GLY A 139 -16.12 9.79 -9.22
N ALA A 140 -16.24 9.93 -10.53
CA ALA A 140 -15.14 10.34 -11.41
C ALA A 140 -14.57 11.76 -11.13
N SER A 141 -15.22 12.57 -10.29
CA SER A 141 -14.73 13.91 -9.89
C SER A 141 -13.94 13.88 -8.57
N LEU A 142 -13.67 12.70 -8.03
CA LEU A 142 -12.92 12.55 -6.78
C LEU A 142 -11.48 13.09 -6.93
N THR A 143 -11.06 13.88 -5.95
CA THR A 143 -9.72 14.45 -5.89
C THR A 143 -8.96 13.92 -4.67
N PRO A 144 -7.61 13.96 -4.68
CA PRO A 144 -6.81 13.66 -3.49
C PRO A 144 -7.19 14.48 -2.27
N THR A 145 -7.54 15.75 -2.48
CA THR A 145 -7.97 16.66 -1.41
C THR A 145 -9.28 16.21 -0.77
N ASP A 146 -10.25 15.73 -1.57
CA ASP A 146 -11.49 15.17 -1.03
C ASP A 146 -11.20 13.99 -0.11
N VAL A 147 -10.33 13.07 -0.54
CA VAL A 147 -9.95 11.90 0.28
C VAL A 147 -9.35 12.34 1.62
N ILE A 148 -8.40 13.29 1.60
CA ILE A 148 -7.75 13.77 2.83
C ILE A 148 -8.78 14.42 3.76
N GLN A 149 -9.71 15.20 3.23
CA GLN A 149 -10.74 15.89 4.02
C GLN A 149 -11.71 14.94 4.72
N TRP A 150 -11.98 13.77 4.13
CA TRP A 150 -12.90 12.78 4.70
C TRP A 150 -12.24 11.76 5.64
N ILE A 151 -10.90 11.73 5.77
CA ILE A 151 -10.21 10.84 6.73
C ILE A 151 -10.69 11.04 8.17
N PRO A 152 -10.88 12.28 8.69
CA PRO A 152 -11.40 12.46 10.06
C PRO A 152 -12.76 11.79 10.29
N ASP A 153 -13.66 11.83 9.30
CA ASP A 153 -14.98 11.21 9.42
C ASP A 153 -14.88 9.69 9.49
N VAL A 154 -13.96 9.06 8.74
CA VAL A 154 -13.66 7.64 8.85
C VAL A 154 -13.20 7.25 10.25
N LEU A 155 -12.38 8.07 10.89
CA LEU A 155 -11.90 7.84 12.25
C LEU A 155 -13.05 7.95 13.27
N VAL A 156 -13.98 8.89 13.06
CA VAL A 156 -15.18 9.04 13.90
C VAL A 156 -16.11 7.84 13.75
N GLU A 157 -16.37 7.35 12.52
CA GLU A 157 -17.15 6.13 12.28
C GLU A 157 -16.60 4.94 13.09
N ARG A 158 -15.29 4.74 13.07
CA ARG A 158 -14.62 3.66 13.83
C ARG A 158 -14.78 3.84 15.33
N GLY A 159 -14.64 5.06 15.82
CA GLY A 159 -14.83 5.37 17.26
C GLY A 159 -16.26 5.15 17.74
N ALA A 160 -17.27 5.30 16.87
CA ALA A 160 -18.65 5.07 17.18
C ALA A 160 -19.04 3.57 17.24
N GLY A 161 -18.12 2.65 16.94
CA GLY A 161 -18.37 1.20 17.01
C GLY A 161 -19.38 0.69 15.98
N ILE A 162 -19.43 1.28 14.79
CA ILE A 162 -20.32 0.86 13.71
C ILE A 162 -19.97 -0.57 13.29
N SER A 163 -20.84 -1.52 13.61
CA SER A 163 -20.63 -2.96 13.43
C SER A 163 -20.78 -3.45 11.99
N GLU A 164 -21.28 -2.62 11.09
CA GLU A 164 -21.55 -2.98 9.69
C GLU A 164 -20.40 -2.67 8.72
N LEU A 165 -19.25 -2.27 9.24
CA LEU A 165 -18.04 -2.17 8.41
C LEU A 165 -17.63 -3.59 8.00
N GLY A 166 -17.83 -3.94 6.75
CA GLY A 166 -17.31 -5.18 6.19
C GLY A 166 -15.81 -5.34 6.52
N LEU A 167 -15.31 -6.57 6.55
CA LEU A 167 -13.91 -6.82 6.83
C LEU A 167 -13.04 -5.96 5.90
N PRO A 168 -12.19 -5.06 6.46
CA PRO A 168 -11.40 -4.12 5.66
C PRO A 168 -10.31 -4.83 4.85
N PHE A 169 -10.01 -6.08 5.19
CA PHE A 169 -9.03 -6.92 4.52
C PHE A 169 -9.46 -8.37 4.51
N VAL A 170 -9.11 -9.07 3.43
CA VAL A 170 -9.08 -10.52 3.37
C VAL A 170 -7.63 -10.94 3.58
N SER A 171 -7.38 -11.77 4.60
CA SER A 171 -6.07 -12.39 4.79
C SER A 171 -5.98 -13.63 3.93
N TYR A 172 -4.97 -13.70 3.09
CA TYR A 172 -4.62 -14.89 2.33
C TYR A 172 -3.35 -15.50 2.93
N ASP A 173 -3.49 -16.73 3.44
CA ASP A 173 -2.35 -17.46 3.99
C ASP A 173 -1.47 -17.96 2.84
N ALA A 174 -0.28 -17.40 2.74
CA ALA A 174 0.68 -17.78 1.69
C ALA A 174 1.22 -19.19 1.88
N ASP A 175 1.12 -19.77 3.08
CA ASP A 175 1.63 -21.11 3.39
C ASP A 175 0.59 -22.23 3.15
N ALA A 176 -0.68 -21.91 3.03
CA ALA A 176 -1.75 -22.88 2.72
C ALA A 176 -1.74 -23.36 1.26
N ALA A 177 -0.85 -22.86 0.42
CA ALA A 177 -0.74 -23.17 -1.01
C ALA A 177 0.54 -23.97 -1.35
N ARG A 178 1.07 -24.76 -0.38
CA ARG A 178 2.14 -25.75 -0.62
C ARG A 178 1.58 -27.11 -0.94
#